data_c2eb2cdf76f105d781ecbf675bb5a909
#
_entry.id   c2eb2cdf76f105d781ecbf675bb5a909
#
_cell.length_a   1.000
_cell.length_b   1.000
_cell.length_c   1.000
_cell.angle_alpha   90.00
_cell.angle_beta   90.00
_cell.angle_gamma   90.00
#
_symmetry.space_group_name_H-M   'P 1'
#
loop_
_entity.id
_entity.type
_entity.pdbx_description
1 polymer ?
#
loop_
_entity_poly.entity_id
_entity_poly.type
_entity_poly.pdbx_seq_one_letter_code
_entity_poly.pdbx_strand_id
1 'polypeptide(L)'
;AGFNVRSKSEALITNTLTERNIPFVYEEVLEISIPGRGEVTLHPDFVIHLPDGKKIIWEHLGMLSDDSYLSAFAEKLKLYHAAGYHIGSNLFLTTDTPEGRLDMDAVMNVIELISDYF
;
A
#
# COMPACT_ATOMS: atom_id res chain seq x y z
N ALA A 1 7.52 13.82 -9.59
CA ALA A 1 6.13 13.81 -9.21
C ALA A 1 5.75 14.86 -8.18
N GLY A 2 6.65 15.61 -7.60
CA GLY A 2 6.33 16.68 -6.66
C GLY A 2 5.89 16.26 -5.28
N PHE A 3 6.11 14.99 -4.91
CA PHE A 3 5.80 14.49 -3.59
C PHE A 3 7.05 14.39 -2.75
N ASN A 4 6.90 14.68 -1.45
CA ASN A 4 7.91 14.35 -0.45
C ASN A 4 7.65 12.93 0.02
N VAL A 5 8.40 11.97 -0.51
CA VAL A 5 8.26 10.58 -0.12
C VAL A 5 9.39 10.17 0.83
N ARG A 6 9.10 9.22 1.73
CA ARG A 6 10.03 8.84 2.78
C ARG A 6 11.16 7.94 2.32
N SER A 7 11.06 7.31 1.16
CA SER A 7 12.07 6.39 0.69
C SER A 7 12.21 6.43 -0.83
N LYS A 8 13.35 5.93 -1.29
CA LYS A 8 13.65 5.78 -2.70
C LYS A 8 12.66 4.83 -3.39
N SER A 9 12.33 3.74 -2.72
CA SER A 9 11.37 2.76 -3.25
C SER A 9 9.98 3.36 -3.41
N GLU A 10 9.53 4.14 -2.43
CA GLU A 10 8.24 4.82 -2.54
C GLU A 10 8.24 5.84 -3.66
N ALA A 11 9.35 6.54 -3.88
CA ALA A 11 9.48 7.46 -5.01
C ALA A 11 9.35 6.73 -6.35
N LEU A 12 9.95 5.57 -6.48
CA LEU A 12 9.85 4.76 -7.70
C LEU A 12 8.41 4.27 -7.93
N ILE A 13 7.72 3.88 -6.87
CA ILE A 13 6.31 3.46 -6.97
C ILE A 13 5.43 4.64 -7.40
N THR A 14 5.61 5.81 -6.79
CA THR A 14 4.81 7.00 -7.18
C THR A 14 5.06 7.37 -8.65
N ASN A 15 6.30 7.31 -9.10
CA ASN A 15 6.64 7.60 -10.50
C ASN A 15 5.96 6.60 -11.43
N THR A 16 5.98 5.32 -11.09
CA THR A 16 5.37 4.28 -11.93
C THR A 16 3.86 4.45 -12.01
N LEU A 17 3.20 4.71 -10.88
CA LEU A 17 1.76 4.98 -10.86
C LEU A 17 1.41 6.19 -11.71
N THR A 18 2.19 7.26 -11.59
CA THR A 18 1.99 8.49 -12.36
C THR A 18 2.15 8.24 -13.86
N GLU A 19 3.19 7.52 -14.26
CA GLU A 19 3.44 7.20 -15.67
C GLU A 19 2.33 6.36 -16.30
N ARG A 20 1.71 5.51 -15.50
CA ARG A 20 0.60 4.66 -15.95
C ARG A 20 -0.76 5.34 -15.84
N ASN A 21 -0.79 6.60 -15.43
CA ASN A 21 -2.02 7.38 -15.26
C ASN A 21 -2.99 6.73 -14.26
N ILE A 22 -2.45 6.08 -13.23
CA ILE A 22 -3.26 5.50 -12.16
C ILE A 22 -3.33 6.53 -11.03
N PRO A 23 -4.52 7.08 -10.71
CA PRO A 23 -4.66 8.05 -9.64
C PRO A 23 -4.43 7.37 -8.28
N PHE A 24 -3.70 8.06 -7.41
CA PHE A 24 -3.40 7.56 -6.07
C PHE A 24 -3.24 8.72 -5.10
N VAL A 25 -3.38 8.42 -3.80
CA VAL A 25 -3.07 9.37 -2.74
C VAL A 25 -1.98 8.74 -1.87
N TYR A 26 -0.90 9.48 -1.69
CA TYR A 26 0.23 9.04 -0.87
C TYR A 26 -0.07 9.40 0.59
N GLU A 27 0.06 8.40 1.48
CA GLU A 27 -0.13 8.57 2.92
C GLU A 27 -1.49 9.17 3.31
N GLU A 28 -2.54 8.77 2.61
CA GLU A 28 -3.90 9.18 2.95
C GLU A 28 -4.29 8.62 4.32
N VAL A 29 -4.86 9.47 5.17
CA VAL A 29 -5.36 9.03 6.48
C VAL A 29 -6.72 8.38 6.27
N LEU A 30 -6.86 7.11 6.68
CA LEU A 30 -8.11 6.38 6.60
C LEU A 30 -8.68 6.18 8.00
N GLU A 31 -9.91 6.61 8.20
CA GLU A 31 -10.67 6.31 9.40
C GLU A 31 -11.64 5.19 9.07
N ILE A 32 -11.48 4.05 9.72
CA ILE A 32 -12.21 2.84 9.40
C ILE A 32 -12.96 2.36 10.63
N SER A 33 -14.25 2.06 10.43
CA SER A 33 -15.08 1.48 11.49
C SER A 33 -14.96 -0.04 11.42
N ILE A 34 -14.51 -0.64 12.53
CA ILE A 34 -14.31 -2.09 12.59
C ILE A 34 -15.34 -2.67 13.57
N PRO A 35 -16.18 -3.62 13.13
CA PRO A 35 -17.18 -4.24 14.00
C PRO A 35 -16.55 -4.81 15.27
N GLY A 36 -17.12 -4.46 16.42
CA GLY A 36 -16.64 -4.93 17.72
C GLY A 36 -15.43 -4.20 18.24
N ARG A 37 -14.86 -3.26 17.49
CA ARG A 37 -13.66 -2.51 17.90
C ARG A 37 -13.84 -1.00 17.86
N GLY A 38 -14.74 -0.50 17.01
CA GLY A 38 -14.98 0.94 16.82
C GLY A 38 -14.11 1.53 15.72
N GLU A 39 -13.89 2.85 15.81
CA GLU A 39 -13.12 3.57 14.82
C GLU A 39 -11.63 3.37 15.03
N VAL A 40 -10.90 3.08 13.95
CA VAL A 40 -9.45 3.06 13.93
C VAL A 40 -8.93 3.95 12.82
N THR A 41 -7.77 4.56 13.05
CA THR A 41 -7.10 5.41 12.07
C THR A 41 -5.90 4.66 11.52
N LEU A 42 -5.82 4.52 10.19
CA LEU A 42 -4.72 3.86 9.52
C LEU A 42 -4.06 4.83 8.54
N HIS A 43 -2.77 4.64 8.33
CA HIS A 43 -1.94 5.47 7.45
C HIS A 43 -1.28 4.58 6.39
N PRO A 44 -2.03 4.16 5.35
CA PRO A 44 -1.43 3.36 4.28
C PRO A 44 -0.43 4.18 3.46
N ASP A 45 0.54 3.50 2.85
CA ASP A 45 1.50 4.18 1.99
C ASP A 45 0.82 4.76 0.75
N PHE A 46 -0.01 3.96 0.09
CA PHE A 46 -0.73 4.39 -1.11
C PHE A 46 -2.17 3.93 -1.07
N VAL A 47 -3.07 4.81 -1.46
CA VAL A 47 -4.49 4.47 -1.64
C VAL A 47 -4.88 4.79 -3.07
N ILE A 48 -5.41 3.81 -3.78
CA ILE A 48 -5.92 3.97 -5.13
C ILE A 48 -7.45 4.01 -5.04
N HIS A 49 -8.03 5.13 -5.47
CA HIS A 49 -9.48 5.29 -5.48
C HIS A 49 -10.01 4.81 -6.82
N LEU A 50 -10.83 3.76 -6.80
CA LEU A 50 -11.37 3.17 -8.02
C LEU A 50 -12.58 3.96 -8.51
N PRO A 51 -12.90 3.85 -9.82
CA PRO A 51 -14.06 4.54 -10.39
C PRO A 51 -15.39 4.21 -9.73
N ASP A 52 -15.52 3.01 -9.15
CA ASP A 52 -16.74 2.57 -8.46
C ASP A 52 -16.84 3.02 -7.00
N GLY A 53 -15.89 3.82 -6.54
CA GLY A 53 -15.83 4.31 -5.16
C GLY A 53 -15.12 3.40 -4.18
N LYS A 54 -14.71 2.22 -4.61
CA LYS A 54 -13.92 1.32 -3.77
C LYS A 54 -12.46 1.77 -3.73
N LYS A 55 -11.72 1.25 -2.77
CA LYS A 55 -10.31 1.61 -2.56
C LYS A 55 -9.45 0.38 -2.62
N ILE A 56 -8.24 0.53 -3.17
CA ILE A 56 -7.16 -0.45 -3.07
C ILE A 56 -6.07 0.18 -2.22
N ILE A 57 -5.56 -0.60 -1.26
CA ILE A 57 -4.46 -0.18 -0.41
C ILE A 57 -3.20 -0.89 -0.86
N TRP A 58 -2.11 -0.13 -0.93
CA TRP A 58 -0.80 -0.66 -1.27
C TRP A 58 0.19 -0.23 -0.20
N GLU A 59 0.81 -1.21 0.46
CA GLU A 59 1.84 -0.97 1.46
C GLU A 59 3.19 -1.47 0.95
N HIS A 60 4.23 -0.69 1.17
CA HIS A 60 5.58 -1.09 0.82
C HIS A 60 6.40 -1.31 2.09
N LEU A 61 6.96 -2.51 2.22
CA LEU A 61 7.70 -2.93 3.41
C LEU A 61 9.20 -2.85 3.11
N GLY A 62 9.87 -1.86 3.71
CA GLY A 62 11.29 -1.62 3.44
C GLY A 62 12.24 -2.13 4.51
N MET A 63 11.76 -2.57 5.68
CA MET A 63 12.61 -2.91 6.81
C MET A 63 12.37 -4.34 7.28
N LEU A 64 12.52 -5.30 6.35
CA LEU A 64 12.19 -6.70 6.61
C LEU A 64 13.08 -7.36 7.67
N SER A 65 14.27 -6.82 7.93
CA SER A 65 15.16 -7.35 8.96
C SER A 65 14.88 -6.80 10.36
N ASP A 66 13.95 -5.88 10.49
CA ASP A 66 13.60 -5.27 11.76
C ASP A 66 12.36 -5.95 12.34
N ASP A 67 12.54 -6.74 13.42
CA ASP A 67 11.47 -7.50 14.04
C ASP A 67 10.38 -6.60 14.62
N SER A 68 10.75 -5.45 15.18
CA SER A 68 9.77 -4.49 15.70
C SER A 68 8.88 -3.93 14.59
N TYR A 69 9.50 -3.61 13.44
CA TYR A 69 8.77 -3.13 12.27
C TYR A 69 7.79 -4.18 11.75
N LEU A 70 8.24 -5.45 11.66
CA LEU A 70 7.38 -6.53 11.18
C LEU A 70 6.25 -6.82 12.16
N SER A 71 6.51 -6.76 13.46
CA SER A 71 5.47 -6.94 14.47
C SER A 71 4.40 -5.86 14.39
N ALA A 72 4.83 -4.60 14.23
CA ALA A 72 3.90 -3.48 14.07
C ALA A 72 3.07 -3.64 12.79
N PHE A 73 3.70 -4.07 11.70
CA PHE A 73 2.97 -4.30 10.45
C PHE A 73 1.97 -5.44 10.57
N ALA A 74 2.33 -6.52 11.29
CA ALA A 74 1.41 -7.64 11.51
C ALA A 74 0.14 -7.19 12.21
N GLU A 75 0.24 -6.28 13.19
CA GLU A 75 -0.93 -5.71 13.86
C GLU A 75 -1.75 -4.86 12.90
N LYS A 76 -1.09 -4.04 12.08
CA LYS A 76 -1.76 -3.23 11.05
C LYS A 76 -2.50 -4.12 10.05
N LEU A 77 -1.89 -5.23 9.66
CA LEU A 77 -2.50 -6.18 8.73
C LEU A 77 -3.78 -6.79 9.29
N LYS A 78 -3.80 -7.10 10.59
CA LYS A 78 -5.01 -7.59 11.24
C LYS A 78 -6.15 -6.57 11.18
N LEU A 79 -5.82 -5.28 11.36
CA LEU A 79 -6.81 -4.22 11.26
C LEU A 79 -7.34 -4.08 9.84
N TYR A 80 -6.47 -4.14 8.83
CA TYR A 80 -6.90 -4.14 7.43
C TYR A 80 -7.86 -5.29 7.15
N HIS A 81 -7.49 -6.49 7.58
CA HIS A 81 -8.32 -7.68 7.37
C HIS A 81 -9.70 -7.51 8.00
N ALA A 82 -9.74 -7.03 9.24
CA ALA A 82 -11.00 -6.79 9.94
C ALA A 82 -11.86 -5.75 9.25
N ALA A 83 -11.23 -4.81 8.54
CA ALA A 83 -11.92 -3.75 7.81
C ALA A 83 -12.33 -4.17 6.39
N GLY A 84 -12.03 -5.41 5.98
CA GLY A 84 -12.42 -5.92 4.68
C GLY A 84 -11.35 -5.82 3.59
N TYR A 85 -10.11 -5.50 3.96
CA TYR A 85 -9.00 -5.42 3.00
C TYR A 85 -8.18 -6.71 3.05
N HIS A 86 -8.10 -7.41 1.93
CA HIS A 86 -7.48 -8.73 1.85
C HIS A 86 -6.33 -8.74 0.85
N ILE A 87 -5.21 -9.33 1.24
CA ILE A 87 -4.02 -9.41 0.40
C ILE A 87 -4.37 -10.12 -0.91
N GLY A 88 -3.97 -9.51 -2.02
CA GLY A 88 -4.19 -10.04 -3.36
C GLY A 88 -5.51 -9.62 -3.99
N SER A 89 -6.41 -9.01 -3.22
CA SER A 89 -7.69 -8.51 -3.71
C SER A 89 -7.70 -6.98 -3.74
N ASN A 90 -7.80 -6.36 -2.57
CA ASN A 90 -7.82 -4.90 -2.45
C ASN A 90 -6.73 -4.38 -1.50
N LEU A 91 -5.76 -5.21 -1.18
CA LEU A 91 -4.57 -4.87 -0.40
C LEU A 91 -3.38 -5.55 -1.06
N PHE A 92 -2.37 -4.76 -1.42
CA PHE A 92 -1.16 -5.29 -2.03
C PHE A 92 0.06 -4.90 -1.21
N LEU A 93 1.01 -5.82 -1.12
CA LEU A 93 2.25 -5.64 -0.38
C LEU A 93 3.42 -5.82 -1.33
N THR A 94 4.37 -4.91 -1.28
CA THR A 94 5.65 -5.06 -1.97
C THR A 94 6.77 -4.87 -0.96
N THR A 95 7.96 -5.33 -1.30
CA THR A 95 9.11 -5.27 -0.39
C THR A 95 10.35 -4.85 -1.15
N ASP A 96 11.35 -4.41 -0.40
CA ASP A 96 12.70 -4.29 -0.96
C ASP A 96 13.36 -5.67 -0.96
N THR A 97 14.33 -5.85 -1.85
CA THR A 97 15.14 -7.07 -1.88
C THR A 97 16.10 -7.09 -0.68
N PRO A 98 16.72 -8.25 -0.37
CA PRO A 98 17.71 -8.32 0.69
C PRO A 98 18.88 -7.34 0.50
N GLU A 99 19.15 -6.93 -0.75
CA GLU A 99 20.20 -5.95 -1.08
C GLU A 99 19.71 -4.51 -0.92
N GLY A 100 18.49 -4.30 -0.47
CA GLY A 100 17.94 -2.96 -0.23
C GLY A 100 17.42 -2.27 -1.49
N ARG A 101 17.15 -3.00 -2.55
CA ARG A 101 16.58 -2.46 -3.81
C ARG A 101 15.10 -2.77 -3.90
N LEU A 102 14.38 -1.96 -4.65
CA LEU A 102 12.98 -2.23 -4.93
C LEU A 102 12.85 -3.47 -5.82
N ASP A 103 11.94 -4.37 -5.44
CA ASP A 103 11.60 -5.51 -6.29
C ASP A 103 10.64 -5.03 -7.39
N MET A 104 11.21 -4.63 -8.53
CA MET A 104 10.42 -4.06 -9.61
C MET A 104 9.47 -5.05 -10.26
N ASP A 105 9.81 -6.33 -10.28
CA ASP A 105 8.90 -7.34 -10.83
C ASP A 105 7.61 -7.42 -10.01
N ALA A 106 7.75 -7.41 -8.68
CA ALA A 106 6.59 -7.40 -7.79
C ALA A 106 5.77 -6.12 -7.97
N VAL A 107 6.44 -4.97 -8.07
CA VAL A 107 5.76 -3.69 -8.29
C VAL A 107 4.98 -3.72 -9.61
N MET A 108 5.58 -4.19 -10.68
CA MET A 108 4.90 -4.25 -11.97
C MET A 108 3.72 -5.22 -11.96
N ASN A 109 3.82 -6.32 -11.22
CA ASN A 109 2.68 -7.23 -11.07
C ASN A 109 1.50 -6.54 -10.38
N VAL A 110 1.76 -5.77 -9.34
CA VAL A 110 0.72 -4.99 -8.65
C VAL A 110 0.11 -3.96 -9.60
N ILE A 111 0.96 -3.25 -10.35
CA ILE A 111 0.51 -2.23 -11.32
C ILE A 111 -0.42 -2.87 -12.37
N GLU A 112 -0.07 -4.03 -12.90
CA GLU A 112 -0.91 -4.72 -13.89
C GLU A 112 -2.26 -5.11 -13.30
N LEU A 113 -2.29 -5.62 -12.08
CA LEU A 113 -3.53 -5.98 -11.40
C LEU A 113 -4.42 -4.76 -11.17
N ILE A 114 -3.83 -3.64 -10.73
CA ILE A 114 -4.57 -2.40 -10.49
C ILE A 114 -5.09 -1.82 -11.80
N SER A 115 -4.29 -1.88 -12.87
CA SER A 115 -4.65 -1.31 -14.16
C SER A 115 -5.94 -1.89 -14.74
N ASP A 116 -6.25 -3.14 -14.41
CA ASP A 116 -7.46 -3.80 -14.88
C ASP A 116 -8.74 -3.12 -14.39
N TYR A 117 -8.66 -2.29 -13.33
CA TYR A 117 -9.81 -1.54 -12.82
C TYR A 117 -10.02 -0.20 -13.55
N PHE A 118 -9.09 0.18 -14.40
CA PHE A 118 -9.15 1.44 -15.15
C PHE A 118 -9.10 1.18 -16.65
#